data_8adb5723ccc16abeacc30e2fbf116eb8
#
_entry.id   8adb5723ccc16abeacc30e2fbf116eb8
#
_cell.length_a   1.000
_cell.length_b   1.000
_cell.length_c   1.000
_cell.angle_alpha   90.00
_cell.angle_beta   90.00
_cell.angle_gamma   90.00
#
_symmetry.space_group_name_H-M   'P 1'
#
loop_
_entity.id
_entity.type
_entity.pdbx_description
1 polymer ?
#
loop_
_entity_poly.entity_id
_entity_poly.type
_entity_poly.pdbx_seq_one_letter_code
_entity_poly.pdbx_strand_id
1 'polypeptide(L)'
;ELVENQYRIGLVRMERAIKERMSIQEVATLMPHDLINPKPVAAVLKEFFGTSQLSQFMDQTNSLSEVTHKRRLSALGPGGLTRERAGFEVRDVHVSHYGRICPIETPEGPNIGLIVSLTTYAKVNDYGFIETPYRVIRDGYMTDEFVHLDASRETGHVIAQANAAVDADRRLVDDYVTARVGDDVLMAAREEITLMDISPSQMVSISAALIPFLEHDDANRALMGSNMQRQAVPLLRSERPLVGTGME
;
A
#
# COMPACT_ATOMS: atom_id res chain seq x y z
N GLU A 1 12.85 -3.29 -4.19
CA GLU A 1 12.64 -4.35 -5.21
C GLU A 1 12.98 -3.87 -6.63
N LEU A 2 12.37 -2.79 -7.15
CA LEU A 2 12.67 -2.28 -8.51
C LEU A 2 14.14 -1.91 -8.68
N VAL A 3 14.72 -1.19 -7.72
CA VAL A 3 16.14 -0.82 -7.73
C VAL A 3 17.03 -2.03 -7.54
N GLU A 4 16.63 -2.98 -6.70
CA GLU A 4 17.34 -4.25 -6.50
C GLU A 4 17.45 -5.03 -7.81
N ASN A 5 16.39 -5.15 -8.58
CA ASN A 5 16.40 -5.82 -9.88
C ASN A 5 17.36 -5.16 -10.86
N GLN A 6 17.40 -3.82 -10.88
CA GLN A 6 18.35 -3.08 -11.71
C GLN A 6 19.80 -3.26 -11.22
N TYR A 7 20.01 -3.23 -9.93
CA TYR A 7 21.33 -3.48 -9.34
C TYR A 7 21.84 -4.88 -9.70
N ARG A 8 20.99 -5.90 -9.61
CA ARG A 8 21.29 -7.27 -10.01
C ARG A 8 21.72 -7.36 -11.48
N ILE A 9 21.03 -6.68 -12.40
CA ILE A 9 21.41 -6.59 -13.82
C ILE A 9 22.80 -5.97 -13.97
N GLY A 10 23.07 -4.89 -13.22
CA GLY A 10 24.39 -4.24 -13.21
C GLY A 10 25.51 -5.16 -12.74
N LEU A 11 25.27 -5.94 -11.68
CA LEU A 11 26.23 -6.94 -11.17
C LEU A 11 26.51 -8.06 -12.18
N VAL A 12 25.46 -8.58 -12.84
CA VAL A 12 25.65 -9.61 -13.89
C VAL A 12 26.47 -9.09 -15.07
N ARG A 13 26.26 -7.83 -15.49
CA ARG A 13 27.09 -7.19 -16.52
C ARG A 13 28.53 -7.04 -16.05
N MET A 14 28.77 -6.65 -14.81
CA MET A 14 30.10 -6.53 -14.22
C MET A 14 30.80 -7.90 -14.13
N GLU A 15 30.10 -8.93 -13.68
CA GLU A 15 30.60 -10.32 -13.62
C GLU A 15 31.08 -10.80 -15.00
N ARG A 16 30.29 -10.59 -16.05
CA ARG A 16 30.70 -10.96 -17.43
C ARG A 16 31.95 -10.24 -17.85
N ALA A 17 32.05 -8.94 -17.60
CA ALA A 17 33.24 -8.16 -17.94
C ALA A 17 34.50 -8.62 -17.19
N ILE A 18 34.36 -9.04 -15.93
CA ILE A 18 35.45 -9.61 -15.13
C ILE A 18 35.91 -10.94 -15.73
N LYS A 19 34.96 -11.86 -16.02
CA LYS A 19 35.27 -13.16 -16.64
C LYS A 19 35.99 -13.00 -17.98
N GLU A 20 35.55 -12.06 -18.82
CA GLU A 20 36.15 -11.75 -20.09
C GLU A 20 37.60 -11.23 -19.93
N ARG A 21 37.83 -10.30 -18.99
CA ARG A 21 39.21 -9.79 -18.71
C ARG A 21 40.12 -10.88 -18.16
N MET A 22 39.61 -11.74 -17.26
CA MET A 22 40.40 -12.86 -16.74
C MET A 22 40.80 -13.88 -17.82
N SER A 23 40.01 -14.02 -18.89
CA SER A 23 40.34 -14.93 -19.99
C SER A 23 41.40 -14.37 -20.97
N ILE A 24 41.53 -13.03 -21.02
CA ILE A 24 42.45 -12.35 -21.98
C ILE A 24 43.79 -12.02 -21.33
N GLN A 25 43.84 -11.74 -20.03
CA GLN A 25 45.03 -11.28 -19.33
C GLN A 25 45.67 -12.39 -18.47
N GLU A 26 46.99 -12.33 -18.28
CA GLU A 26 47.69 -13.24 -17.36
C GLU A 26 47.27 -12.99 -15.91
N VAL A 27 46.59 -13.96 -15.31
CA VAL A 27 46.03 -13.88 -13.95
C VAL A 27 47.09 -13.63 -12.87
N ALA A 28 48.36 -14.05 -13.12
CA ALA A 28 49.45 -13.91 -12.15
C ALA A 28 49.87 -12.46 -11.83
N THR A 29 49.54 -11.51 -12.72
CA THR A 29 49.93 -10.09 -12.58
C THR A 29 48.75 -9.16 -12.22
N LEU A 30 47.53 -9.69 -12.19
CA LEU A 30 46.31 -8.90 -12.00
C LEU A 30 45.98 -8.68 -10.51
N MET A 31 45.68 -7.43 -10.20
CA MET A 31 45.10 -7.07 -8.89
C MET A 31 43.58 -6.98 -8.98
N PRO A 32 42.84 -7.26 -7.91
CA PRO A 32 41.35 -7.20 -7.91
C PRO A 32 40.77 -5.87 -8.39
N HIS A 33 41.40 -4.74 -8.09
CA HIS A 33 40.96 -3.42 -8.51
C HIS A 33 41.08 -3.17 -10.03
N ASP A 34 41.97 -3.91 -10.74
CA ASP A 34 42.10 -3.81 -12.18
C ASP A 34 40.95 -4.54 -12.91
N LEU A 35 40.40 -5.56 -12.26
CA LEU A 35 39.29 -6.36 -12.80
C LEU A 35 37.93 -5.70 -12.56
N ILE A 36 37.75 -5.07 -11.41
CA ILE A 36 36.46 -4.53 -10.98
C ILE A 36 36.20 -3.16 -11.62
N ASN A 37 35.14 -3.07 -12.44
CA ASN A 37 34.70 -1.83 -13.04
C ASN A 37 33.28 -1.49 -12.54
N PRO A 38 33.07 -0.43 -11.77
CA PRO A 38 31.73 -0.07 -11.25
C PRO A 38 30.82 0.59 -12.29
N LYS A 39 31.34 0.97 -13.46
CA LYS A 39 30.58 1.70 -14.51
C LYS A 39 29.30 0.98 -14.95
N PRO A 40 29.27 -0.35 -15.17
CA PRO A 40 28.06 -1.05 -15.57
C PRO A 40 26.92 -0.93 -14.53
N VAL A 41 27.25 -0.99 -13.25
CA VAL A 41 26.27 -0.82 -12.17
C VAL A 41 25.78 0.62 -12.11
N ALA A 42 26.69 1.58 -12.13
CA ALA A 42 26.36 3.00 -12.13
C ALA A 42 25.50 3.41 -13.35
N ALA A 43 25.80 2.84 -14.53
CA ALA A 43 25.04 3.12 -15.74
C ALA A 43 23.59 2.64 -15.65
N VAL A 44 23.35 1.41 -15.17
CA VAL A 44 22.00 0.86 -15.02
C VAL A 44 21.19 1.62 -13.98
N LEU A 45 21.78 1.99 -12.85
CA LEU A 45 21.11 2.80 -11.84
C LEU A 45 20.76 4.20 -12.37
N LYS A 46 21.69 4.85 -13.07
CA LYS A 46 21.44 6.16 -13.67
C LYS A 46 20.35 6.10 -14.74
N GLU A 47 20.33 5.06 -15.55
CA GLU A 47 19.28 4.81 -16.54
C GLU A 47 17.91 4.64 -15.84
N PHE A 48 17.83 3.81 -14.79
CA PHE A 48 16.57 3.61 -14.05
C PHE A 48 16.04 4.91 -13.47
N PHE A 49 16.85 5.65 -12.71
CA PHE A 49 16.40 6.89 -12.07
C PHE A 49 16.11 8.02 -13.08
N GLY A 50 16.70 7.99 -14.26
CA GLY A 50 16.52 9.02 -15.29
C GLY A 50 15.39 8.74 -16.28
N THR A 51 15.07 7.48 -16.55
CA THR A 51 14.14 7.12 -17.63
C THR A 51 12.96 6.23 -17.22
N SER A 52 12.99 5.63 -16.02
CA SER A 52 11.90 4.77 -15.57
C SER A 52 10.62 5.57 -15.29
N GLN A 53 9.49 5.07 -15.76
CA GLN A 53 8.16 5.63 -15.50
C GLN A 53 7.79 5.58 -13.99
N LEU A 54 8.36 4.65 -13.24
CA LEU A 54 8.09 4.46 -11.82
C LEU A 54 9.02 5.29 -10.92
N SER A 55 10.12 5.81 -11.47
CA SER A 55 10.97 6.79 -10.81
C SER A 55 10.45 8.19 -11.13
N GLN A 56 9.88 8.86 -10.13
CA GLN A 56 9.20 10.14 -10.28
C GLN A 56 9.76 11.17 -9.32
N PHE A 57 9.68 12.45 -9.68
CA PHE A 57 9.88 13.53 -8.72
C PHE A 57 8.84 13.42 -7.61
N MET A 58 9.29 13.54 -6.36
CA MET A 58 8.39 13.53 -5.22
C MET A 58 7.50 14.76 -5.21
N ASP A 59 6.20 14.56 -5.02
CA ASP A 59 5.26 15.64 -4.77
C ASP A 59 5.50 16.19 -3.37
N GLN A 60 5.98 17.43 -3.27
CA GLN A 60 6.38 18.09 -2.02
C GLN A 60 5.57 19.36 -1.74
N THR A 61 4.35 19.46 -2.22
CA THR A 61 3.46 20.60 -1.96
C THR A 61 3.20 20.77 -0.46
N ASN A 62 2.96 19.66 0.23
CA ASN A 62 2.81 19.58 1.68
C ASN A 62 3.24 18.21 2.19
N SER A 63 3.27 18.01 3.50
CA SER A 63 3.69 16.72 4.10
C SER A 63 2.75 15.56 3.73
N LEU A 64 1.45 15.80 3.59
CA LEU A 64 0.48 14.79 3.17
C LEU A 64 0.74 14.33 1.73
N SER A 65 1.06 15.23 0.81
CA SER A 65 1.37 14.88 -0.57
C SER A 65 2.63 14.00 -0.68
N GLU A 66 3.64 14.24 0.16
CA GLU A 66 4.83 13.40 0.23
C GLU A 66 4.50 11.97 0.70
N VAL A 67 3.78 11.85 1.81
CA VAL A 67 3.40 10.54 2.37
C VAL A 67 2.54 9.77 1.38
N THR A 68 1.55 10.42 0.79
CA THR A 68 0.64 9.80 -0.18
C THR A 68 1.38 9.34 -1.43
N HIS A 69 2.34 10.14 -1.92
CA HIS A 69 3.16 9.75 -3.07
C HIS A 69 3.99 8.51 -2.80
N LYS A 70 4.56 8.38 -1.60
CA LYS A 70 5.35 7.20 -1.19
C LYS A 70 4.51 5.94 -0.99
N ARG A 71 3.22 6.08 -0.70
CA ARG A 71 2.26 4.98 -0.51
C ARG A 71 1.43 4.65 -1.75
N ARG A 72 1.80 5.21 -2.90
CA ARG A 72 1.07 5.02 -4.16
C ARG A 72 1.42 3.69 -4.81
N LEU A 73 0.40 3.03 -5.35
CA LEU A 73 0.52 1.82 -6.16
C LEU A 73 0.12 2.16 -7.59
N SER A 74 0.90 1.69 -8.56
CA SER A 74 0.62 1.89 -9.99
C SER A 74 0.52 0.54 -10.69
N ALA A 75 -0.54 0.36 -11.47
CA ALA A 75 -0.67 -0.79 -12.37
C ALA A 75 0.10 -0.60 -13.69
N LEU A 76 0.64 0.61 -13.92
CA LEU A 76 1.38 0.99 -15.12
C LEU A 76 2.87 0.72 -14.96
N GLY A 77 3.60 0.71 -16.06
CA GLY A 77 5.07 0.62 -16.06
C GLY A 77 5.60 -0.71 -16.59
N PRO A 78 6.90 -0.96 -16.47
CA PRO A 78 7.52 -2.19 -16.94
C PRO A 78 6.93 -3.43 -16.25
N GLY A 79 6.42 -4.37 -17.05
CA GLY A 79 5.74 -5.58 -16.55
C GLY A 79 4.29 -5.38 -16.13
N GLY A 80 3.76 -4.14 -16.21
CA GLY A 80 2.39 -3.77 -15.91
C GLY A 80 1.53 -3.58 -17.15
N LEU A 81 0.39 -2.88 -16.94
CA LEU A 81 -0.58 -2.57 -17.98
C LEU A 81 -0.22 -1.31 -18.75
N THR A 82 -0.78 -1.16 -19.95
CA THR A 82 -0.84 0.10 -20.68
C THR A 82 -2.26 0.68 -20.55
N ARG A 83 -2.39 2.02 -20.57
CA ARG A 83 -3.69 2.70 -20.42
C ARG A 83 -4.74 2.20 -21.43
N GLU A 84 -4.30 1.98 -22.66
CA GLU A 84 -5.16 1.57 -23.78
C GLU A 84 -5.67 0.14 -23.62
N ARG A 85 -4.91 -0.72 -22.92
CA ARG A 85 -5.27 -2.13 -22.68
C ARG A 85 -5.98 -2.36 -21.36
N ALA A 86 -6.07 -1.33 -20.52
CA ALA A 86 -6.74 -1.42 -19.22
C ALA A 86 -8.25 -1.26 -19.40
N GLY A 87 -8.97 -2.37 -19.36
CA GLY A 87 -10.43 -2.41 -19.33
C GLY A 87 -11.03 -1.99 -17.99
N PHE A 88 -12.34 -2.05 -17.86
CA PHE A 88 -13.05 -1.72 -16.61
C PHE A 88 -12.69 -2.68 -15.48
N GLU A 89 -12.54 -3.96 -15.73
CA GLU A 89 -12.26 -4.99 -14.72
C GLU A 89 -11.04 -4.71 -13.86
N VAL A 90 -9.97 -4.17 -14.46
CA VAL A 90 -8.73 -3.84 -13.74
C VAL A 90 -8.78 -2.49 -13.03
N ARG A 91 -9.81 -1.68 -13.27
CA ARG A 91 -10.03 -0.35 -12.67
C ARG A 91 -11.05 -0.40 -11.54
N ASP A 92 -11.83 -1.47 -11.47
CA ASP A 92 -12.88 -1.63 -10.47
C ASP A 92 -12.30 -1.97 -9.09
N VAL A 93 -13.09 -1.70 -8.06
CA VAL A 93 -12.78 -2.09 -6.68
C VAL A 93 -13.15 -3.56 -6.49
N HIS A 94 -12.20 -4.36 -6.04
CA HIS A 94 -12.39 -5.76 -5.73
C HIS A 94 -12.49 -5.98 -4.22
N VAL A 95 -13.17 -7.01 -3.77
CA VAL A 95 -13.36 -7.32 -2.34
C VAL A 95 -12.02 -7.51 -1.63
N SER A 96 -11.02 -8.11 -2.29
CA SER A 96 -9.66 -8.26 -1.76
C SER A 96 -8.93 -6.95 -1.47
N HIS A 97 -9.47 -5.81 -1.92
CA HIS A 97 -8.92 -4.47 -1.62
C HIS A 97 -9.22 -4.02 -0.19
N TYR A 98 -10.19 -4.65 0.49
CA TYR A 98 -10.56 -4.29 1.85
C TYR A 98 -9.36 -4.25 2.78
N GLY A 99 -9.17 -3.14 3.47
CA GLY A 99 -8.06 -2.91 4.38
C GLY A 99 -6.66 -2.84 3.72
N ARG A 100 -6.54 -2.92 2.39
CA ARG A 100 -5.29 -2.94 1.63
C ARG A 100 -5.16 -1.78 0.66
N ILE A 101 -6.14 -1.60 -0.20
CA ILE A 101 -6.18 -0.55 -1.21
C ILE A 101 -7.40 0.33 -0.96
N CYS A 102 -7.18 1.64 -0.92
CA CYS A 102 -8.27 2.60 -0.73
C CYS A 102 -9.23 2.59 -1.92
N PRO A 103 -10.54 2.40 -1.69
CA PRO A 103 -11.52 2.40 -2.77
C PRO A 103 -11.84 3.80 -3.32
N ILE A 104 -11.44 4.85 -2.62
CA ILE A 104 -11.81 6.24 -2.90
C ILE A 104 -10.67 6.98 -3.58
N GLU A 105 -9.44 6.87 -3.07
CA GLU A 105 -8.30 7.67 -3.52
C GLU A 105 -7.73 7.13 -4.83
N THR A 106 -8.05 7.79 -5.94
CA THR A 106 -7.51 7.53 -7.28
C THR A 106 -7.49 8.84 -8.07
N PRO A 107 -6.61 9.01 -9.08
CA PRO A 107 -6.66 10.17 -9.96
C PRO A 107 -7.97 10.22 -10.75
N GLU A 108 -8.40 11.44 -11.08
CA GLU A 108 -9.46 11.66 -12.05
C GLU A 108 -8.89 11.60 -13.48
N GLY A 109 -9.63 11.01 -14.41
CA GLY A 109 -9.26 10.94 -15.82
C GLY A 109 -8.71 9.57 -16.27
N PRO A 110 -7.78 9.52 -17.25
CA PRO A 110 -7.38 8.28 -17.93
C PRO A 110 -6.76 7.22 -17.00
N ASN A 111 -6.20 7.64 -15.88
CA ASN A 111 -5.53 6.77 -14.92
C ASN A 111 -6.42 6.31 -13.76
N ILE A 112 -7.72 6.59 -13.82
CA ILE A 112 -8.67 6.16 -12.77
C ILE A 112 -8.60 4.66 -12.55
N GLY A 113 -8.49 4.23 -11.30
CA GLY A 113 -8.37 2.81 -10.92
C GLY A 113 -7.02 2.16 -11.23
N LEU A 114 -6.15 2.78 -12.04
CA LEU A 114 -4.81 2.25 -12.36
C LEU A 114 -3.72 2.77 -11.42
N ILE A 115 -3.97 3.91 -10.80
CA ILE A 115 -3.13 4.47 -9.75
C ILE A 115 -3.98 4.56 -8.50
N VAL A 116 -3.58 3.85 -7.47
CA VAL A 116 -4.31 3.74 -6.21
C VAL A 116 -3.36 3.94 -5.03
N SER A 117 -3.90 4.05 -3.83
CA SER A 117 -3.11 4.23 -2.62
C SER A 117 -3.34 3.10 -1.62
N LEU A 118 -2.30 2.77 -0.86
CA LEU A 118 -2.43 1.88 0.28
C LEU A 118 -3.34 2.49 1.35
N THR A 119 -4.12 1.63 2.00
CA THR A 119 -4.89 2.04 3.18
C THR A 119 -3.98 2.38 4.36
N THR A 120 -4.53 2.98 5.38
CA THR A 120 -3.80 3.53 6.54
C THR A 120 -2.88 2.49 7.20
N TYR A 121 -3.38 1.28 7.45
CA TYR A 121 -2.64 0.22 8.16
C TYR A 121 -2.02 -0.84 7.26
N ALA A 122 -2.22 -0.76 5.93
CA ALA A 122 -1.69 -1.73 4.99
C ALA A 122 -0.16 -1.70 4.93
N LYS A 123 0.43 -2.88 4.83
CA LYS A 123 1.86 -3.12 4.65
C LYS A 123 2.09 -4.09 3.51
N VAL A 124 3.24 -4.00 2.88
CA VAL A 124 3.71 -4.97 1.88
C VAL A 124 4.67 -5.93 2.58
N ASN A 125 4.42 -7.23 2.45
CA ASN A 125 5.30 -8.25 3.03
C ASN A 125 6.52 -8.52 2.13
N ASP A 126 7.44 -9.38 2.59
CA ASP A 126 8.68 -9.72 1.86
C ASP A 126 8.43 -10.42 0.51
N TYR A 127 7.25 -10.98 0.31
CA TYR A 127 6.83 -11.62 -0.94
C TYR A 127 6.11 -10.67 -1.90
N GLY A 128 5.85 -9.41 -1.50
CA GLY A 128 5.15 -8.42 -2.31
C GLY A 128 3.63 -8.42 -2.16
N PHE A 129 3.06 -9.23 -1.26
CA PHE A 129 1.62 -9.19 -0.95
C PHE A 129 1.29 -8.07 0.02
N ILE A 130 0.12 -7.46 -0.18
CA ILE A 130 -0.39 -6.42 0.73
C ILE A 130 -1.13 -7.11 1.87
N GLU A 131 -0.70 -6.85 3.08
CA GLU A 131 -1.27 -7.35 4.32
C GLU A 131 -1.95 -6.24 5.10
N THR A 132 -3.02 -6.61 5.81
CA THR A 132 -3.71 -5.73 6.74
C THR A 132 -3.77 -6.38 8.12
N PRO A 133 -3.65 -5.60 9.22
CA PRO A 133 -3.70 -6.14 10.55
C PRO A 133 -5.13 -6.35 11.03
N TYR A 134 -5.35 -7.45 11.72
CA TYR A 134 -6.58 -7.79 12.42
C TYR A 134 -6.28 -8.13 13.87
N ARG A 135 -7.22 -7.85 14.75
CA ARG A 135 -7.16 -8.28 16.14
C ARG A 135 -7.77 -9.66 16.28
N VAL A 136 -7.11 -10.54 17.00
CA VAL A 136 -7.59 -11.92 17.23
C VAL A 136 -8.68 -11.93 18.31
N ILE A 137 -9.77 -12.63 18.01
CA ILE A 137 -10.86 -12.91 18.97
C ILE A 137 -10.86 -14.40 19.28
N ARG A 138 -11.00 -14.77 20.56
CA ARG A 138 -11.12 -16.14 21.02
C ARG A 138 -12.33 -16.27 21.94
N ASP A 139 -13.26 -17.13 21.59
CA ASP A 139 -14.49 -17.39 22.36
C ASP A 139 -15.28 -16.11 22.71
N GLY A 140 -15.33 -15.17 21.77
CA GLY A 140 -15.99 -13.89 21.94
C GLY A 140 -15.24 -12.84 22.79
N TYR A 141 -13.97 -13.12 23.15
CA TYR A 141 -13.11 -12.19 23.89
C TYR A 141 -12.04 -11.60 22.96
N MET A 142 -11.88 -10.29 23.03
CA MET A 142 -10.86 -9.54 22.30
C MET A 142 -9.50 -9.71 22.97
N THR A 143 -8.52 -10.23 22.23
CA THR A 143 -7.13 -10.39 22.69
C THR A 143 -6.27 -9.17 22.36
N ASP A 144 -5.07 -9.09 22.92
CA ASP A 144 -4.05 -8.10 22.53
C ASP A 144 -3.17 -8.58 21.36
N GLU A 145 -3.48 -9.72 20.78
CA GLU A 145 -2.77 -10.30 19.67
C GLU A 145 -3.26 -9.72 18.34
N PHE A 146 -2.30 -9.30 17.49
CA PHE A 146 -2.57 -8.80 16.15
C PHE A 146 -1.94 -9.73 15.12
N VAL A 147 -2.70 -10.04 14.08
CA VAL A 147 -2.23 -10.84 12.97
C VAL A 147 -2.32 -10.03 11.67
N HIS A 148 -1.27 -10.08 10.85
CA HIS A 148 -1.28 -9.49 9.52
C HIS A 148 -1.63 -10.56 8.50
N LEU A 149 -2.68 -10.33 7.73
CA LEU A 149 -3.18 -11.27 6.73
C LEU A 149 -3.22 -10.64 5.35
N ASP A 150 -2.78 -11.39 4.36
CA ASP A 150 -3.08 -11.13 2.96
C ASP A 150 -4.51 -11.60 2.61
N ALA A 151 -5.00 -11.24 1.43
CA ALA A 151 -6.37 -11.57 1.03
C ALA A 151 -6.62 -13.08 0.92
N SER A 152 -5.59 -13.87 0.62
CA SER A 152 -5.69 -15.32 0.50
C SER A 152 -5.88 -15.99 1.86
N ARG A 153 -5.11 -15.56 2.85
CA ARG A 153 -5.18 -16.08 4.22
C ARG A 153 -6.41 -15.59 4.99
N GLU A 154 -6.97 -14.47 4.58
CA GLU A 154 -8.19 -13.93 5.17
C GLU A 154 -9.41 -14.81 4.88
N THR A 155 -9.39 -15.56 3.77
CA THR A 155 -10.48 -16.44 3.37
C THR A 155 -10.77 -17.50 4.43
N GLY A 156 -12.03 -17.59 4.87
CA GLY A 156 -12.49 -18.53 5.89
C GLY A 156 -12.52 -17.97 7.31
N HIS A 157 -12.08 -16.74 7.52
CA HIS A 157 -12.25 -16.04 8.79
C HIS A 157 -13.57 -15.28 8.84
N VAL A 158 -14.18 -15.25 10.03
CA VAL A 158 -15.33 -14.40 10.35
C VAL A 158 -14.80 -13.16 11.04
N ILE A 159 -14.91 -12.00 10.39
CA ILE A 159 -14.26 -10.75 10.79
C ILE A 159 -15.30 -9.74 11.25
N ALA A 160 -15.29 -9.39 12.52
CA ALA A 160 -16.17 -8.36 13.09
C ALA A 160 -15.69 -6.95 12.70
N GLN A 161 -16.64 -6.02 12.59
CA GLN A 161 -16.32 -4.61 12.36
C GLN A 161 -15.67 -3.97 13.60
N ALA A 162 -14.82 -2.97 13.39
CA ALA A 162 -14.13 -2.25 14.47
C ALA A 162 -15.05 -1.51 15.46
N ASN A 163 -16.28 -1.22 15.06
CA ASN A 163 -17.28 -0.55 15.89
C ASN A 163 -18.16 -1.50 16.72
N ALA A 164 -17.91 -2.81 16.67
CA ALA A 164 -18.65 -3.77 17.50
C ALA A 164 -18.47 -3.42 18.98
N ALA A 165 -19.60 -3.46 19.73
CA ALA A 165 -19.61 -3.12 21.14
C ALA A 165 -18.82 -4.14 21.97
N VAL A 166 -17.88 -3.66 22.79
CA VAL A 166 -17.05 -4.47 23.66
C VAL A 166 -17.20 -4.00 25.10
N ASP A 167 -17.37 -4.93 26.03
CA ASP A 167 -17.47 -4.68 27.47
C ASP A 167 -16.10 -4.37 28.11
N ALA A 168 -16.12 -3.92 29.38
CA ALA A 168 -14.92 -3.69 30.18
C ALA A 168 -14.00 -4.91 30.29
N ASP A 169 -14.57 -6.12 30.26
CA ASP A 169 -13.87 -7.40 30.27
C ASP A 169 -13.37 -7.84 28.87
N ARG A 170 -13.45 -6.93 27.88
CA ARG A 170 -13.08 -7.17 26.48
C ARG A 170 -13.90 -8.23 25.77
N ARG A 171 -15.11 -8.49 26.23
CA ARG A 171 -16.06 -9.41 25.61
C ARG A 171 -16.97 -8.64 24.65
N LEU A 172 -17.28 -9.23 23.50
CA LEU A 172 -18.32 -8.72 22.60
C LEU A 172 -19.68 -8.75 23.34
N VAL A 173 -20.35 -7.61 23.38
CA VAL A 173 -21.60 -7.43 24.16
C VAL A 173 -22.76 -8.17 23.50
N ASP A 174 -22.90 -7.99 22.18
CA ASP A 174 -24.02 -8.52 21.43
C ASP A 174 -23.82 -10.03 21.15
N ASP A 175 -24.89 -10.81 21.20
CA ASP A 175 -24.89 -12.23 20.86
C ASP A 175 -24.71 -12.46 19.36
N TYR A 176 -25.17 -11.50 18.53
CA TYR A 176 -24.97 -11.47 17.10
C TYR A 176 -24.31 -10.16 16.69
N VAL A 177 -23.21 -10.24 15.98
CA VAL A 177 -22.40 -9.11 15.55
C VAL A 177 -22.33 -9.08 14.03
N THR A 178 -22.38 -7.87 13.47
CA THR A 178 -22.16 -7.69 12.04
C THR A 178 -20.73 -8.08 11.70
N ALA A 179 -20.56 -9.11 10.86
CA ALA A 179 -19.28 -9.64 10.46
C ALA A 179 -19.21 -9.81 8.94
N ARG A 180 -17.99 -9.79 8.45
CA ARG A 180 -17.65 -10.06 7.05
C ARG A 180 -17.08 -11.48 6.94
N VAL A 181 -17.58 -12.24 5.96
CA VAL A 181 -17.09 -13.57 5.61
C VAL A 181 -16.86 -13.61 4.10
N GLY A 182 -15.61 -13.53 3.68
CA GLY A 182 -15.29 -13.35 2.27
C GLY A 182 -15.93 -12.10 1.69
N ASP A 183 -16.84 -12.28 0.74
CA ASP A 183 -17.54 -11.22 0.00
C ASP A 183 -18.84 -10.76 0.69
N ASP A 184 -19.36 -11.56 1.62
CA ASP A 184 -20.64 -11.33 2.26
C ASP A 184 -20.51 -10.62 3.62
N VAL A 185 -21.51 -9.78 3.91
CA VAL A 185 -21.70 -9.17 5.23
C VAL A 185 -22.94 -9.79 5.86
N LEU A 186 -22.78 -10.42 7.01
CA LEU A 186 -23.84 -11.14 7.70
C LEU A 186 -23.80 -10.90 9.22
N MET A 187 -24.85 -11.31 9.90
CA MET A 187 -24.87 -11.38 11.37
C MET A 187 -24.33 -12.73 11.81
N ALA A 188 -23.16 -12.76 12.43
CA ALA A 188 -22.54 -13.95 12.95
C ALA A 188 -22.70 -14.06 14.46
N ALA A 189 -22.78 -15.28 14.97
CA ALA A 189 -22.80 -15.51 16.41
C ALA A 189 -21.43 -15.12 17.00
N ARG A 190 -21.43 -14.56 18.21
CA ARG A 190 -20.23 -14.06 18.89
C ARG A 190 -19.12 -15.12 18.96
N GLU A 191 -19.47 -16.37 19.15
CA GLU A 191 -18.52 -17.49 19.26
C GLU A 191 -17.88 -17.87 17.93
N GLU A 192 -18.49 -17.51 16.80
CA GLU A 192 -17.98 -17.79 15.45
C GLU A 192 -16.95 -16.74 14.99
N ILE A 193 -16.90 -15.58 15.66
CA ILE A 193 -16.01 -14.50 15.30
C ILE A 193 -14.57 -14.87 15.65
N THR A 194 -13.71 -14.86 14.65
CA THR A 194 -12.28 -15.19 14.80
C THR A 194 -11.38 -13.96 14.83
N LEU A 195 -11.76 -12.91 14.11
CA LEU A 195 -10.98 -11.70 13.94
C LEU A 195 -11.88 -10.45 14.07
N MET A 196 -11.26 -9.31 14.29
CA MET A 196 -11.92 -8.00 14.33
C MET A 196 -11.05 -6.95 13.66
N ASP A 197 -11.64 -6.03 12.93
CA ASP A 197 -10.98 -4.86 12.39
C ASP A 197 -10.39 -4.00 13.51
N ILE A 198 -9.24 -3.35 13.27
CA ILE A 198 -8.59 -2.52 14.29
C ILE A 198 -9.27 -1.15 14.40
N SER A 199 -9.63 -0.57 13.27
CA SER A 199 -10.19 0.78 13.20
C SER A 199 -11.08 0.93 11.96
N PRO A 200 -12.13 1.78 12.01
CA PRO A 200 -12.88 2.13 10.80
C PRO A 200 -12.03 2.77 9.69
N SER A 201 -10.97 3.50 10.05
CA SER A 201 -10.02 4.09 9.09
C SER A 201 -9.14 3.07 8.37
N GLN A 202 -9.20 1.79 8.75
CA GLN A 202 -8.48 0.70 8.09
C GLN A 202 -8.88 0.51 6.61
N MET A 203 -10.10 0.88 6.24
CA MET A 203 -10.61 0.73 4.88
C MET A 203 -10.13 1.79 3.90
N VAL A 204 -9.63 2.92 4.39
CA VAL A 204 -9.33 4.11 3.58
C VAL A 204 -7.87 4.52 3.69
N SER A 205 -7.40 5.30 2.71
CA SER A 205 -6.06 5.88 2.72
C SER A 205 -5.93 7.01 3.76
N ILE A 206 -4.72 7.47 4.00
CA ILE A 206 -4.44 8.57 4.93
C ILE A 206 -5.18 9.83 4.50
N SER A 207 -5.16 10.18 3.20
CA SER A 207 -5.86 11.37 2.69
C SER A 207 -7.37 11.28 2.90
N ALA A 208 -7.97 10.12 2.62
CA ALA A 208 -9.40 9.92 2.84
C ALA A 208 -9.77 9.90 4.34
N ALA A 209 -8.90 9.33 5.20
CA ALA A 209 -9.11 9.29 6.64
C ALA A 209 -9.03 10.67 7.31
N LEU A 210 -8.47 11.67 6.65
CA LEU A 210 -8.43 13.07 7.10
C LEU A 210 -9.72 13.85 6.78
N ILE A 211 -10.67 13.27 6.04
CA ILE A 211 -11.96 13.93 5.72
C ILE A 211 -12.91 13.73 6.90
N PRO A 212 -13.31 14.81 7.61
CA PRO A 212 -14.29 14.70 8.69
C PRO A 212 -15.66 14.27 8.15
N PHE A 213 -16.35 13.38 8.85
CA PHE A 213 -17.67 12.86 8.49
C PHE A 213 -17.70 12.16 7.11
N LEU A 214 -16.62 11.50 6.75
CA LEU A 214 -16.48 10.79 5.47
C LEU A 214 -17.64 9.83 5.19
N GLU A 215 -18.18 9.18 6.23
CA GLU A 215 -19.28 8.24 6.14
C GLU A 215 -20.60 8.86 5.61
N HIS A 216 -20.71 10.17 5.64
CA HIS A 216 -21.89 10.92 5.13
C HIS A 216 -21.68 11.48 3.73
N ASP A 217 -20.45 11.35 3.19
CA ASP A 217 -20.10 11.91 1.88
C ASP A 217 -20.29 10.87 0.76
N ASP A 218 -20.69 11.38 -0.42
CA ASP A 218 -20.65 10.59 -1.63
C ASP A 218 -19.19 10.27 -2.04
N ALA A 219 -18.95 9.05 -2.51
CA ALA A 219 -17.63 8.58 -2.87
C ALA A 219 -16.95 9.46 -3.94
N ASN A 220 -17.71 9.98 -4.90
CA ASN A 220 -17.17 10.89 -5.94
C ASN A 220 -16.67 12.20 -5.34
N ARG A 221 -17.38 12.75 -4.36
CA ARG A 221 -16.97 13.98 -3.68
C ARG A 221 -15.80 13.74 -2.73
N ALA A 222 -15.78 12.61 -2.06
CA ALA A 222 -14.65 12.20 -1.22
C ALA A 222 -13.36 11.99 -2.04
N LEU A 223 -13.46 11.42 -3.25
CA LEU A 223 -12.35 11.32 -4.21
C LEU A 223 -11.79 12.71 -4.55
N MET A 224 -12.66 13.64 -4.92
CA MET A 224 -12.24 15.01 -5.23
C MET A 224 -11.60 15.68 -4.01
N GLY A 225 -12.19 15.55 -2.84
CA GLY A 225 -11.70 16.11 -1.58
C GLY A 225 -10.31 15.57 -1.20
N SER A 226 -10.10 14.26 -1.27
CA SER A 226 -8.80 13.65 -0.98
C SER A 226 -7.71 14.11 -1.96
N ASN A 227 -8.06 14.29 -3.25
CA ASN A 227 -7.14 14.85 -4.25
C ASN A 227 -6.81 16.32 -3.98
N MET A 228 -7.80 17.12 -3.55
CA MET A 228 -7.58 18.55 -3.22
C MET A 228 -6.73 18.75 -1.96
N GLN A 229 -6.85 17.91 -0.94
CA GLN A 229 -6.00 17.99 0.26
C GLN A 229 -4.51 17.90 -0.07
N ARG A 230 -4.13 17.08 -1.06
CA ARG A 230 -2.73 16.96 -1.52
C ARG A 230 -2.20 18.21 -2.22
N GLN A 231 -3.07 19.09 -2.70
CA GLN A 231 -2.73 20.33 -3.38
C GLN A 231 -2.70 21.54 -2.43
N ALA A 232 -2.98 21.34 -1.15
CA ALA A 232 -3.01 22.41 -0.16
C ALA A 232 -1.61 23.01 0.03
N VAL A 233 -1.54 24.35 -0.07
CA VAL A 233 -0.30 25.09 0.12
C VAL A 233 -0.13 25.44 1.60
N PRO A 234 1.06 25.17 2.24
CA PRO A 234 1.31 25.55 3.60
C PRO A 234 1.24 27.08 3.82
N LEU A 235 0.54 27.49 4.86
CA LEU A 235 0.43 28.90 5.23
C LEU A 235 1.61 29.34 6.11
N LEU A 236 1.94 30.63 6.10
CA LEU A 236 2.96 31.22 6.99
C LEU A 236 2.63 31.02 8.48
N ARG A 237 1.35 31.04 8.81
CA ARG A 237 0.82 30.68 10.13
C ARG A 237 -0.21 29.59 9.91
N SER A 238 0.14 28.37 10.29
CA SER A 238 -0.78 27.24 10.24
C SER A 238 -1.72 27.28 11.44
N GLU A 239 -2.99 26.93 11.21
CA GLU A 239 -4.00 26.80 12.25
C GLU A 239 -4.47 25.36 12.31
N ARG A 240 -4.93 24.95 13.48
CA ARG A 240 -5.54 23.62 13.65
C ARG A 240 -6.93 23.60 12.98
N PRO A 241 -7.32 22.48 12.36
CA PRO A 241 -8.70 22.34 11.90
C PRO A 241 -9.65 22.39 13.11
N LEU A 242 -10.81 23.01 12.93
CA LEU A 242 -11.84 23.08 13.97
C LEU A 242 -12.44 21.71 14.29
N VAL A 243 -12.51 20.84 13.29
CA VAL A 243 -12.97 19.45 13.40
C VAL A 243 -11.86 18.55 12.90
N GLY A 244 -11.39 17.66 13.75
CA GLY A 244 -10.35 16.68 13.45
C GLY A 244 -10.88 15.26 13.40
N THR A 245 -10.10 14.36 12.77
CA THR A 245 -10.43 12.93 12.66
C THR A 245 -9.58 12.06 13.59
N GLY A 246 -8.55 12.63 14.22
CA GLY A 246 -7.57 11.90 15.02
C GLY A 246 -6.41 11.31 14.22
N MET A 247 -6.36 11.59 12.91
CA MET A 247 -5.26 11.20 12.01
C MET A 247 -4.25 12.32 11.81
N GLU A 248 -4.57 13.54 12.22
CA GLU A 248 -3.75 14.75 12.10
C GLU A 248 -2.42 14.67 12.87
#